data_3be4b6a5282dd88d6d544ce2adcc8a85
#
_entry.id   3be4b6a5282dd88d6d544ce2adcc8a85
#
_cell.length_a   1.000
_cell.length_b   1.000
_cell.length_c   1.000
_cell.angle_alpha   90.00
_cell.angle_beta   90.00
_cell.angle_gamma   90.00
#
_symmetry.space_group_name_H-M   'P 1'
#
loop_
_entity.id
_entity.type
_entity.pdbx_description
1 polymer ?
#
loop_
_entity_poly.entity_id
_entity_poly.type
_entity_poly.pdbx_seq_one_letter_code
_entity_poly.pdbx_strand_id
1 'polypeptide(L)'
;IGLMVNGLRAGYSNLQAMESVSKELPSPISDEFRRVVQEIQLGVTTEKALDNLLRRIPSDDLDLVITAMNVQREVGGNLAEILDTISHTIRERVKLKGEIRVLTAQMRISGIFLSLLPIGLMLALYVINRDYIMTLFAPENNDGPIPCGYAAIGTALLLIVSGYLIMQQIAKIDV
;
A
#
# COMPACT_ATOMS: atom_id res chain seq x y z
N ILE A 1 -10.89 -9.33 14.02
CA ILE A 1 -10.24 -9.40 15.35
C ILE A 1 -11.13 -8.69 16.39
N GLY A 2 -11.57 -7.42 16.17
CA GLY A 2 -12.31 -6.64 17.16
C GLY A 2 -13.55 -7.32 17.75
N LEU A 3 -14.32 -8.05 16.93
CA LEU A 3 -15.48 -8.82 17.41
C LEU A 3 -15.06 -9.95 18.36
N MET A 4 -13.98 -10.65 18.05
CA MET A 4 -13.40 -11.66 18.95
C MET A 4 -12.95 -11.06 20.27
N VAL A 5 -12.26 -9.92 20.23
CA VAL A 5 -11.81 -9.20 21.44
C VAL A 5 -12.99 -8.83 22.33
N ASN A 6 -14.06 -8.29 21.74
CA ASN A 6 -15.27 -7.93 22.48
C ASN A 6 -15.94 -9.17 23.13
N GLY A 7 -16.04 -10.28 22.39
CA GLY A 7 -16.56 -11.54 22.93
C GLY A 7 -15.71 -12.08 24.10
N LEU A 8 -14.38 -12.09 23.94
CA LEU A 8 -13.46 -12.53 24.98
C LEU A 8 -13.53 -11.64 26.24
N ARG A 9 -13.66 -10.33 26.09
CA ARG A 9 -13.87 -9.39 27.20
C ARG A 9 -15.21 -9.58 27.90
N ALA A 10 -16.22 -10.02 27.15
CA ALA A 10 -17.52 -10.40 27.69
C ALA A 10 -17.52 -11.77 28.39
N GLY A 11 -16.38 -12.47 28.43
CA GLY A 11 -16.23 -13.78 29.07
C GLY A 11 -16.55 -14.97 28.15
N TYR A 12 -16.67 -14.77 26.86
CA TYR A 12 -16.85 -15.87 25.91
C TYR A 12 -15.57 -16.70 25.80
N SER A 13 -15.75 -18.00 25.61
CA SER A 13 -14.63 -18.86 25.22
C SER A 13 -14.11 -18.54 23.81
N ASN A 14 -12.88 -18.95 23.48
CA ASN A 14 -12.32 -18.79 22.13
C ASN A 14 -13.25 -19.32 21.04
N LEU A 15 -13.86 -20.48 21.26
CA LEU A 15 -14.79 -21.09 20.31
C LEU A 15 -16.05 -20.24 20.13
N GLN A 16 -16.62 -19.72 21.22
CA GLN A 16 -17.79 -18.84 21.16
C GLN A 16 -17.48 -17.52 20.49
N ALA A 17 -16.29 -16.96 20.73
CA ALA A 17 -15.84 -15.74 20.04
C ALA A 17 -15.69 -15.96 18.52
N MET A 18 -15.12 -17.09 18.09
CA MET A 18 -15.06 -17.46 16.67
C MET A 18 -16.45 -17.75 16.07
N GLU A 19 -17.34 -18.34 16.85
CA GLU A 19 -18.73 -18.58 16.43
C GLU A 19 -19.47 -17.27 16.20
N SER A 20 -19.28 -16.27 17.06
CA SER A 20 -19.84 -14.91 16.85
C SER A 20 -19.33 -14.29 15.53
N VAL A 21 -18.04 -14.42 15.22
CA VAL A 21 -17.49 -13.99 13.93
C VAL A 21 -18.18 -14.66 12.75
N SER A 22 -18.42 -15.98 12.86
CA SER A 22 -19.08 -16.76 11.80
C SER A 22 -20.55 -16.40 11.57
N LYS A 23 -21.22 -15.80 12.57
CA LYS A 23 -22.64 -15.42 12.50
C LYS A 23 -22.84 -13.93 12.16
N GLU A 24 -21.97 -13.04 12.65
CA GLU A 24 -22.19 -11.60 12.59
C GLU A 24 -21.50 -10.94 11.41
N LEU A 25 -20.44 -11.54 10.85
CA LEU A 25 -19.73 -10.95 9.73
C LEU A 25 -20.24 -11.44 8.37
N PRO A 26 -20.14 -10.63 7.33
CA PRO A 26 -20.49 -11.04 5.97
C PRO A 26 -19.46 -12.03 5.40
N SER A 27 -19.90 -12.82 4.38
CA SER A 27 -18.99 -13.63 3.56
C SER A 27 -17.95 -12.68 2.88
N PRO A 28 -16.70 -13.12 2.71
CA PRO A 28 -16.18 -14.49 2.86
C PRO A 28 -15.68 -14.85 4.27
N ILE A 29 -15.55 -13.88 5.18
CA ILE A 29 -14.96 -14.10 6.53
C ILE A 29 -15.81 -15.06 7.35
N SER A 30 -17.13 -14.87 7.36
CA SER A 30 -18.06 -15.72 8.09
C SER A 30 -17.96 -17.19 7.67
N ASP A 31 -17.78 -17.44 6.38
CA ASP A 31 -17.74 -18.81 5.85
C ASP A 31 -16.48 -19.55 6.31
N GLU A 32 -15.35 -18.87 6.33
CA GLU A 32 -14.09 -19.46 6.78
C GLU A 32 -14.10 -19.73 8.28
N PHE A 33 -14.60 -18.79 9.10
CA PHE A 33 -14.73 -19.02 10.53
C PHE A 33 -15.78 -20.10 10.84
N ARG A 34 -16.83 -20.22 10.06
CA ARG A 34 -17.81 -21.32 10.17
C ARG A 34 -17.15 -22.68 9.95
N ARG A 35 -16.25 -22.78 8.96
CA ARG A 35 -15.47 -24.01 8.72
C ARG A 35 -14.57 -24.33 9.91
N VAL A 36 -13.86 -23.35 10.47
CA VAL A 36 -13.03 -23.53 11.67
C VAL A 36 -13.86 -24.06 12.83
N VAL A 37 -15.01 -23.43 13.11
CA VAL A 37 -15.92 -23.87 14.19
C VAL A 37 -16.40 -25.28 13.94
N GLN A 38 -16.80 -25.65 12.72
CA GLN A 38 -17.23 -27.00 12.36
C GLN A 38 -16.09 -28.02 12.52
N GLU A 39 -14.87 -27.70 12.08
CA GLU A 39 -13.71 -28.59 12.27
C GLU A 39 -13.48 -28.88 13.75
N ILE A 40 -13.57 -27.87 14.63
CA ILE A 40 -13.42 -28.04 16.08
C ILE A 40 -14.55 -28.88 16.67
N GLN A 41 -15.79 -28.63 16.25
CA GLN A 41 -16.95 -29.42 16.69
C GLN A 41 -16.88 -30.88 16.27
N LEU A 42 -16.20 -31.17 15.15
CA LEU A 42 -15.93 -32.54 14.68
C LEU A 42 -14.72 -33.18 15.36
N GLY A 43 -14.10 -32.52 16.35
CA GLY A 43 -13.00 -33.06 17.15
C GLY A 43 -11.60 -32.73 16.64
N VAL A 44 -11.46 -31.86 15.62
CA VAL A 44 -10.16 -31.32 15.22
C VAL A 44 -9.68 -30.37 16.31
N THR A 45 -8.40 -30.42 16.66
CA THR A 45 -7.82 -29.48 17.63
C THR A 45 -7.90 -28.07 17.12
N THR A 46 -8.09 -27.08 18.00
CA THR A 46 -8.19 -25.66 17.63
C THR A 46 -6.98 -25.20 16.86
N GLU A 47 -5.77 -25.62 17.25
CA GLU A 47 -4.54 -25.32 16.51
C GLU A 47 -4.61 -25.76 15.06
N LYS A 48 -4.97 -27.03 14.84
CA LYS A 48 -5.03 -27.60 13.51
C LYS A 48 -6.12 -26.98 12.66
N ALA A 49 -7.25 -26.62 13.25
CA ALA A 49 -8.33 -25.92 12.56
C ALA A 49 -7.90 -24.49 12.15
N LEU A 50 -7.14 -23.78 12.98
CA LEU A 50 -6.57 -22.47 12.69
C LEU A 50 -5.44 -22.57 11.66
N ASP A 51 -4.58 -23.57 11.72
CA ASP A 51 -3.57 -23.85 10.69
C ASP A 51 -4.22 -24.13 9.32
N ASN A 52 -5.32 -24.88 9.30
CA ASN A 52 -6.07 -25.12 8.08
C ASN A 52 -6.64 -23.79 7.52
N LEU A 53 -7.11 -22.89 8.38
CA LEU A 53 -7.55 -21.56 7.99
C LEU A 53 -6.41 -20.77 7.34
N LEU A 54 -5.22 -20.74 7.96
CA LEU A 54 -4.04 -20.04 7.44
C LEU A 54 -3.59 -20.58 6.08
N ARG A 55 -3.66 -21.90 5.87
CA ARG A 55 -3.36 -22.52 4.57
C ARG A 55 -4.34 -22.10 3.48
N ARG A 56 -5.60 -21.85 3.81
CA ARG A 56 -6.62 -21.38 2.85
C ARG A 56 -6.50 -19.88 2.59
N ILE A 57 -6.12 -19.11 3.61
CA ILE A 57 -5.97 -17.66 3.55
C ILE A 57 -4.57 -17.28 4.04
N PRO A 58 -3.55 -17.38 3.18
CA PRO A 58 -2.18 -16.99 3.57
C PRO A 58 -2.11 -15.47 3.81
N SER A 59 -1.86 -15.07 5.05
CA SER A 59 -1.75 -13.67 5.48
C SER A 59 -0.86 -13.58 6.70
N ASP A 60 0.17 -12.73 6.65
CA ASP A 60 1.10 -12.50 7.75
C ASP A 60 0.36 -11.99 9.01
N ASP A 61 -0.65 -11.15 8.83
CA ASP A 61 -1.45 -10.64 9.94
C ASP A 61 -2.31 -11.75 10.57
N LEU A 62 -2.83 -12.69 9.78
CA LEU A 62 -3.58 -13.84 10.29
C LEU A 62 -2.65 -14.81 11.00
N ASP A 63 -1.47 -15.07 10.49
CA ASP A 63 -0.45 -15.91 11.11
C ASP A 63 -0.05 -15.37 12.50
N LEU A 64 0.18 -14.06 12.59
CA LEU A 64 0.46 -13.40 13.87
C LEU A 64 -0.68 -13.60 14.88
N VAL A 65 -1.94 -13.48 14.45
CA VAL A 65 -3.12 -13.70 15.31
C VAL A 65 -3.20 -15.15 15.78
N ILE A 66 -3.02 -16.10 14.88
CA ILE A 66 -3.08 -17.55 15.18
C ILE A 66 -1.95 -17.94 16.13
N THR A 67 -0.75 -17.45 15.87
CA THR A 67 0.41 -17.67 16.76
C THR A 67 0.13 -17.14 18.16
N ALA A 68 -0.39 -15.91 18.27
CA ALA A 68 -0.76 -15.34 19.57
C ALA A 68 -1.83 -16.17 20.30
N MET A 69 -2.83 -16.66 19.58
CA MET A 69 -3.88 -17.54 20.15
C MET A 69 -3.30 -18.85 20.67
N ASN A 70 -2.39 -19.47 19.94
CA ASN A 70 -1.78 -20.74 20.30
C ASN A 70 -0.87 -20.57 21.52
N VAL A 71 0.00 -19.55 21.53
CA VAL A 71 0.90 -19.25 22.65
C VAL A 71 0.10 -18.97 23.93
N GLN A 72 -0.95 -18.13 23.85
CA GLN A 72 -1.76 -17.79 25.02
C GLN A 72 -2.53 -18.98 25.59
N ARG A 73 -2.84 -19.96 24.78
CA ARG A 73 -3.48 -21.19 25.26
C ARG A 73 -2.51 -22.07 26.06
N GLU A 74 -1.23 -22.08 25.68
CA GLU A 74 -0.19 -22.87 26.36
C GLU A 74 0.31 -22.20 27.65
N VAL A 75 0.57 -20.90 27.58
CA VAL A 75 1.19 -20.14 28.68
C VAL A 75 0.11 -19.65 29.67
N GLY A 76 -1.11 -19.49 29.22
CA GLY A 76 -2.15 -18.77 29.93
C GLY A 76 -1.95 -17.26 29.84
N GLY A 77 -2.98 -16.49 29.99
CA GLY A 77 -2.91 -15.04 29.97
C GLY A 77 -4.16 -14.40 29.37
N ASN A 78 -4.15 -13.07 29.27
CA ASN A 78 -5.26 -12.31 28.74
C ASN A 78 -5.21 -12.26 27.19
N LEU A 79 -5.82 -13.28 26.55
CA LEU A 79 -5.88 -13.34 25.09
C LEU A 79 -6.57 -12.10 24.48
N ALA A 80 -7.59 -11.56 25.17
CA ALA A 80 -8.29 -10.38 24.68
C ALA A 80 -7.37 -9.15 24.56
N GLU A 81 -6.48 -8.96 25.52
CA GLU A 81 -5.53 -7.85 25.53
C GLU A 81 -4.50 -7.95 24.41
N ILE A 82 -3.98 -9.17 24.17
CA ILE A 82 -3.00 -9.38 23.09
C ILE A 82 -3.66 -9.21 21.71
N LEU A 83 -4.84 -9.79 21.52
CA LEU A 83 -5.57 -9.61 20.27
C LEU A 83 -5.97 -8.15 20.02
N ASP A 84 -6.29 -7.39 21.06
CA ASP A 84 -6.57 -5.96 20.96
C ASP A 84 -5.32 -5.18 20.52
N THR A 85 -4.17 -5.47 21.14
CA THR A 85 -2.89 -4.85 20.77
C THR A 85 -2.53 -5.16 19.31
N ILE A 86 -2.66 -6.41 18.88
CA ILE A 86 -2.42 -6.81 17.48
C ILE A 86 -3.40 -6.07 16.56
N SER A 87 -4.68 -6.02 16.92
CA SER A 87 -5.70 -5.32 16.14
C SER A 87 -5.39 -3.83 15.98
N HIS A 88 -4.93 -3.17 17.05
CA HIS A 88 -4.53 -1.77 17.02
C HIS A 88 -3.32 -1.56 16.10
N THR A 89 -2.29 -2.40 16.24
CA THR A 89 -1.06 -2.33 15.41
C THR A 89 -1.38 -2.51 13.93
N ILE A 90 -2.23 -3.48 13.58
CA ILE A 90 -2.65 -3.70 12.19
C ILE A 90 -3.41 -2.48 11.63
N ARG A 91 -4.34 -1.92 12.42
CA ARG A 91 -5.09 -0.72 12.02
C ARG A 91 -4.18 0.48 11.80
N GLU A 92 -3.22 0.71 12.69
CA GLU A 92 -2.25 1.80 12.54
C GLU A 92 -1.38 1.61 11.30
N ARG A 93 -0.90 0.39 11.03
CA ARG A 93 -0.15 0.08 9.82
C ARG A 93 -0.98 0.39 8.55
N VAL A 94 -2.24 -0.04 8.51
CA VAL A 94 -3.14 0.24 7.37
C VAL A 94 -3.38 1.74 7.21
N LYS A 95 -3.57 2.48 8.32
CA LYS A 95 -3.76 3.93 8.32
C LYS A 95 -2.52 4.64 7.78
N LEU A 96 -1.33 4.30 8.27
CA LEU A 96 -0.06 4.85 7.81
C LEU A 96 0.16 4.59 6.31
N LYS A 97 -0.13 3.37 5.84
CA LYS A 97 -0.07 3.06 4.39
C LYS A 97 -1.03 3.94 3.58
N GLY A 98 -2.21 4.22 4.11
CA GLY A 98 -3.17 5.14 3.50
C GLY A 98 -2.66 6.57 3.42
N GLU A 99 -2.08 7.09 4.50
CA GLU A 99 -1.51 8.44 4.56
C GLU A 99 -0.32 8.60 3.60
N ILE A 100 0.59 7.63 3.57
CA ILE A 100 1.70 7.60 2.61
C ILE A 100 1.18 7.63 1.17
N ARG A 101 0.15 6.86 0.85
CA ARG A 101 -0.46 6.85 -0.48
C ARG A 101 -1.00 8.22 -0.89
N VAL A 102 -1.66 8.94 0.03
CA VAL A 102 -2.20 10.28 -0.23
C VAL A 102 -1.06 11.27 -0.46
N LEU A 103 -0.04 11.29 0.39
CA LEU A 103 1.12 12.17 0.26
C LEU A 103 1.90 11.91 -1.04
N THR A 104 2.12 10.64 -1.39
CA THR A 104 2.80 10.28 -2.63
C THR A 104 1.97 10.63 -3.88
N ALA A 105 0.64 10.54 -3.81
CA ALA A 105 -0.22 10.98 -4.91
C ALA A 105 -0.10 12.50 -5.15
N GLN A 106 -0.08 13.30 -4.08
CA GLN A 106 0.13 14.75 -4.18
C GLN A 106 1.49 15.11 -4.79
N MET A 107 2.57 14.44 -4.34
CA MET A 107 3.90 14.62 -4.92
C MET A 107 3.95 14.26 -6.40
N ARG A 108 3.28 13.18 -6.79
CA ARG A 108 3.22 12.72 -8.17
C ARG A 108 2.52 13.74 -9.09
N ILE A 109 1.39 14.30 -8.63
CA ILE A 109 0.66 15.34 -9.38
C ILE A 109 1.55 16.59 -9.54
N SER A 110 2.14 17.10 -8.46
CA SER A 110 3.02 18.27 -8.51
C SER A 110 4.22 18.03 -9.43
N GLY A 111 4.79 16.84 -9.43
CA GLY A 111 5.90 16.50 -10.31
C GLY A 111 5.52 16.44 -11.78
N ILE A 112 4.33 15.97 -12.12
CA ILE A 112 3.81 16.00 -13.50
C ILE A 112 3.68 17.47 -13.95
N PHE A 113 3.07 18.33 -13.13
CA PHE A 113 2.95 19.75 -13.46
C PHE A 113 4.32 20.41 -13.67
N LEU A 114 5.27 20.14 -12.79
CA LEU A 114 6.60 20.71 -12.86
C LEU A 114 7.37 20.22 -14.11
N SER A 115 7.22 18.95 -14.49
CA SER A 115 7.84 18.40 -15.70
C SER A 115 7.19 18.90 -17.00
N LEU A 116 5.90 19.25 -16.96
CA LEU A 116 5.18 19.80 -18.11
C LEU A 116 5.44 21.30 -18.32
N LEU A 117 5.87 22.01 -17.28
CA LEU A 117 6.06 23.46 -17.30
C LEU A 117 7.04 23.93 -18.38
N PRO A 118 8.23 23.31 -18.59
CA PRO A 118 9.14 23.72 -19.67
C PRO A 118 8.53 23.53 -21.07
N ILE A 119 7.76 22.46 -21.25
CA ILE A 119 7.09 22.17 -22.53
C ILE A 119 5.99 23.20 -22.78
N GLY A 120 5.20 23.50 -21.76
CA GLY A 120 4.17 24.56 -21.84
C GLY A 120 4.74 25.93 -22.12
N LEU A 121 5.89 26.28 -21.49
CA LEU A 121 6.59 27.53 -21.73
C LEU A 121 7.11 27.62 -23.16
N MET A 122 7.71 26.55 -23.68
CA MET A 122 8.21 26.49 -25.05
C MET A 122 7.08 26.68 -26.07
N LEU A 123 5.95 26.06 -25.83
CA LEU A 123 4.76 26.19 -26.67
C LEU A 123 4.16 27.60 -26.61
N ALA A 124 4.12 28.22 -25.43
CA ALA A 124 3.67 29.60 -25.26
C ALA A 124 4.58 30.58 -25.98
N LEU A 125 5.91 30.43 -25.86
CA LEU A 125 6.88 31.24 -26.58
C LEU A 125 6.78 31.07 -28.10
N TYR A 126 6.49 29.85 -28.57
CA TYR A 126 6.28 29.62 -30.01
C TYR A 126 5.05 30.37 -30.54
N VAL A 127 3.98 30.48 -29.74
CA VAL A 127 2.76 31.22 -30.14
C VAL A 127 2.98 32.73 -30.09
N ILE A 128 3.72 33.25 -29.09
CA ILE A 128 3.94 34.68 -28.87
C ILE A 128 5.01 35.21 -29.79
N ASN A 129 6.10 34.48 -29.97
CA ASN A 129 7.26 34.90 -30.76
C ASN A 129 7.89 33.71 -31.50
N ARG A 130 7.28 33.38 -32.63
CA ARG A 130 7.70 32.26 -33.47
C ARG A 130 9.15 32.41 -33.95
N ASP A 131 9.57 33.64 -34.31
CA ASP A 131 10.88 33.88 -34.83
C ASP A 131 11.98 33.63 -33.80
N TYR A 132 11.72 33.93 -32.55
CA TYR A 132 12.62 33.60 -31.42
C TYR A 132 12.89 32.12 -31.29
N ILE A 133 11.86 31.30 -31.36
CA ILE A 133 12.02 29.83 -31.31
C ILE A 133 12.68 29.30 -32.57
N MET A 134 12.38 29.88 -33.74
CA MET A 134 13.01 29.47 -35.00
C MET A 134 14.50 29.77 -35.06
N THR A 135 15.01 30.77 -34.36
CA THR A 135 16.48 31.04 -34.27
C THR A 135 17.23 29.86 -33.60
N LEU A 136 16.55 29.09 -32.73
CA LEU A 136 17.13 27.89 -32.12
C LEU A 136 17.44 26.79 -33.16
N PHE A 137 16.67 26.76 -34.24
CA PHE A 137 16.78 25.78 -35.33
C PHE A 137 17.51 26.36 -36.56
N ALA A 138 17.93 27.66 -36.51
CA ALA A 138 18.59 28.30 -37.60
C ALA A 138 19.94 27.64 -37.91
N PRO A 139 20.32 27.49 -39.20
CA PRO A 139 21.58 26.85 -39.57
C PRO A 139 22.80 27.59 -38.99
N GLU A 140 22.75 28.88 -38.87
CA GLU A 140 23.83 29.68 -38.25
C GLU A 140 24.21 29.26 -36.83
N ASN A 141 23.25 28.71 -36.07
CA ASN A 141 23.46 28.21 -34.69
C ASN A 141 23.81 26.73 -34.65
N ASN A 142 23.65 25.98 -35.76
CA ASN A 142 23.79 24.55 -35.82
C ASN A 142 24.89 24.04 -36.79
N ASP A 143 25.49 24.90 -37.60
CA ASP A 143 26.55 24.55 -38.58
C ASP A 143 27.98 24.49 -37.97
N GLY A 144 28.11 24.72 -36.64
CA GLY A 144 29.37 24.57 -35.92
C GLY A 144 29.68 23.11 -35.52
N PRO A 145 30.88 22.84 -34.98
CA PRO A 145 31.28 21.53 -34.51
C PRO A 145 30.36 21.01 -33.36
N ILE A 146 29.62 21.89 -32.75
CA ILE A 146 28.58 21.57 -31.73
C ILE A 146 27.30 22.27 -32.12
N PRO A 147 26.23 21.57 -32.52
CA PRO A 147 24.93 22.17 -32.83
C PRO A 147 24.27 22.66 -31.56
N CYS A 148 24.53 23.92 -31.18
CA CYS A 148 24.14 24.51 -29.90
C CYS A 148 22.61 24.43 -29.64
N GLY A 149 21.78 24.65 -30.67
CA GLY A 149 20.34 24.60 -30.56
C GLY A 149 19.82 23.18 -30.26
N TYR A 150 20.28 22.19 -31.00
CA TYR A 150 19.90 20.79 -30.77
C TYR A 150 20.50 20.22 -29.49
N ALA A 151 21.73 20.62 -29.13
CA ALA A 151 22.36 20.24 -27.86
C ALA A 151 21.59 20.80 -26.66
N ALA A 152 21.13 22.04 -26.72
CA ALA A 152 20.31 22.63 -25.65
C ALA A 152 18.97 21.92 -25.46
N ILE A 153 18.27 21.58 -26.55
CA ILE A 153 17.02 20.84 -26.47
C ILE A 153 17.27 19.40 -25.95
N GLY A 154 18.31 18.75 -26.43
CA GLY A 154 18.69 17.38 -26.01
C GLY A 154 19.03 17.32 -24.52
N THR A 155 19.81 18.25 -24.01
CA THR A 155 20.15 18.32 -22.57
C THR A 155 18.92 18.65 -21.72
N ALA A 156 18.04 19.55 -22.15
CA ALA A 156 16.81 19.87 -21.45
C ALA A 156 15.89 18.64 -21.35
N LEU A 157 15.68 17.90 -22.43
CA LEU A 157 14.90 16.66 -22.45
C LEU A 157 15.51 15.60 -21.53
N LEU A 158 16.83 15.43 -21.56
CA LEU A 158 17.52 14.46 -20.71
C LEU A 158 17.34 14.81 -19.23
N LEU A 159 17.43 16.09 -18.86
CA LEU A 159 17.20 16.56 -17.49
C LEU A 159 15.75 16.36 -17.05
N ILE A 160 14.77 16.63 -17.91
CA ILE A 160 13.35 16.42 -17.61
C ILE A 160 13.07 14.92 -17.37
N VAL A 161 13.56 14.05 -18.26
CA VAL A 161 13.35 12.60 -18.15
C VAL A 161 14.06 12.04 -16.91
N SER A 162 15.30 12.42 -16.66
CA SER A 162 16.06 11.96 -15.50
C SER A 162 15.41 12.43 -14.19
N GLY A 163 14.98 13.69 -14.12
CA GLY A 163 14.26 14.24 -12.96
C GLY A 163 12.95 13.52 -12.70
N TYR A 164 12.18 13.21 -13.75
CA TYR A 164 10.94 12.46 -13.64
C TYR A 164 11.16 11.02 -13.14
N LEU A 165 12.19 10.33 -13.67
CA LEU A 165 12.53 8.96 -13.24
C LEU A 165 12.98 8.90 -11.79
N ILE A 166 13.84 9.83 -11.36
CA ILE A 166 14.29 9.94 -9.97
C ILE A 166 13.09 10.18 -9.03
N MET A 167 12.21 11.11 -9.41
CA MET A 167 11.00 11.38 -8.61
C MET A 167 10.08 10.16 -8.52
N GLN A 168 9.91 9.41 -9.61
CA GLN A 168 9.13 8.18 -9.62
C GLN A 168 9.73 7.09 -8.72
N GLN A 169 11.05 7.02 -8.65
CA GLN A 169 11.75 6.07 -7.80
C GLN A 169 11.63 6.44 -6.31
N ILE A 170 11.73 7.72 -5.97
CA ILE A 170 11.52 8.21 -4.59
C ILE A 170 10.07 8.04 -4.14
N ALA A 171 9.09 8.21 -5.06
CA ALA A 171 7.67 8.04 -4.76
C ALA A 171 7.24 6.57 -4.62
N LYS A 172 8.05 5.59 -5.01
CA LYS A 172 7.87 4.16 -4.76
C LYS A 172 8.48 3.79 -3.41
N ILE A 173 7.84 4.22 -2.33
CA ILE A 173 8.14 3.68 -0.99
C ILE A 173 7.27 2.45 -0.83
N ASP A 174 7.85 1.26 -1.01
CA ASP A 174 7.24 -0.01 -0.62
C ASP A 174 7.29 -0.11 0.91
N VAL A 175 6.12 0.03 1.54
CA VAL A 175 5.90 -0.19 2.98
C VAL A 175 5.06 -1.43 3.20
#